data_592c72dab930260e3ea64430c930559a
#
_entry.id   592c72dab930260e3ea64430c930559a
#
_cell.length_a   1.000
_cell.length_b   1.000
_cell.length_c   1.000
_cell.angle_alpha   90.00
_cell.angle_beta   90.00
_cell.angle_gamma   90.00
#
_symmetry.space_group_name_H-M   'P 1'
#
loop_
_entity.id
_entity.type
_entity.pdbx_description
1 polymer ?
#
loop_
_entity_poly.entity_id
_entity_poly.type
_entity_poly.pdbx_seq_one_letter_code
_entity_poly.pdbx_strand_id
1 'polypeptide(L)'
;MEKREHKNPLWVLIMTVTLAVAGFSLPSPVLAPLLLDPAHGMLTPDASDWSRKVWLVVIMGLYPLLQLVGSPWLGRLSDRYGRKPLLLLSLAGVLAGYALMALGIAWRSLPLLLLSRIVEGLCNGNIAIVQAMAADLAGKEHKARSFAWINIGMNLGWVVGPMFGGYAAVISGDYSLAAWLAVGMTLLNLLLVYRLIPYRPPVAATRQTATLSSRQLLLQPALLPYFALTLISYGAVQLYFTYFNIWLVERLAWDPAQLAQAAVLVSLPMMAGSWLGSRIARHWRGSSLGIVGHLVMASGMLLFILPVHWWGLALTFVPAGIGMSLGELATSVAISNRSHPEQQGLAMGLYRALAVGSEILAVLLGSLVLLAGTEWPFYLATLCSLASAAGFYLLRRRADRRQQLANCT
;
A
#
# COMPACT_ATOMS: atom_id res chain seq x y z
N MET A 1 39.56 14.18 -19.87
CA MET A 1 38.16 14.45 -19.50
C MET A 1 37.49 13.09 -19.31
N GLU A 2 37.37 12.69 -18.06
CA GLU A 2 36.93 11.38 -17.60
C GLU A 2 35.47 11.17 -17.97
N LYS A 3 35.18 10.09 -18.70
CA LYS A 3 33.83 9.50 -18.81
C LYS A 3 33.41 9.02 -17.40
N ARG A 4 32.77 9.89 -16.60
CA ARG A 4 32.01 9.41 -15.45
C ARG A 4 30.98 8.48 -16.01
N GLU A 5 31.17 7.18 -15.83
CA GLU A 5 30.17 6.14 -16.03
C GLU A 5 28.85 6.65 -15.41
N HIS A 6 27.86 6.88 -16.25
CA HIS A 6 26.52 7.19 -15.82
C HIS A 6 25.98 5.93 -15.15
N LYS A 7 26.29 5.76 -13.86
CA LYS A 7 25.62 4.74 -13.02
C LYS A 7 24.14 4.97 -13.21
N ASN A 8 23.48 3.98 -13.77
CA ASN A 8 22.08 4.05 -14.15
C ASN A 8 21.24 4.45 -12.92
N PRO A 9 20.69 5.67 -12.80
CA PRO A 9 20.10 6.16 -11.54
C PRO A 9 18.83 5.39 -11.15
N LEU A 10 18.33 4.52 -12.01
CA LEU A 10 17.15 3.72 -11.75
C LEU A 10 17.34 2.77 -10.55
N TRP A 11 18.52 2.15 -10.40
CA TRP A 11 18.76 1.25 -9.27
C TRP A 11 18.73 1.99 -7.92
N VAL A 12 19.20 3.26 -7.90
CA VAL A 12 19.12 4.10 -6.69
C VAL A 12 17.66 4.40 -6.35
N LEU A 13 16.82 4.67 -7.36
CA LEU A 13 15.39 4.88 -7.15
C LEU A 13 14.68 3.61 -6.65
N ILE A 14 15.05 2.44 -7.16
CA ILE A 14 14.54 1.15 -6.67
C ILE A 14 14.94 0.96 -5.20
N MET A 15 16.22 1.15 -4.86
CA MET A 15 16.69 1.08 -3.47
C MET A 15 15.97 2.10 -2.57
N THR A 16 15.79 3.33 -3.06
CA THR A 16 15.07 4.39 -2.33
C THR A 16 13.65 3.95 -1.98
N VAL A 17 12.92 3.38 -2.92
CA VAL A 17 11.54 2.91 -2.68
C VAL A 17 11.54 1.69 -1.76
N THR A 18 12.46 0.74 -1.95
CA THR A 18 12.59 -0.44 -1.09
C THR A 18 12.83 -0.03 0.37
N LEU A 19 13.80 0.87 0.60
CA LEU A 19 14.11 1.36 1.95
C LEU A 19 12.98 2.22 2.54
N ALA A 20 12.29 3.01 1.71
CA ALA A 20 11.15 3.81 2.16
C ALA A 20 9.98 2.94 2.62
N VAL A 21 9.64 1.92 1.82
CA VAL A 21 8.55 0.98 2.16
C VAL A 21 8.95 0.06 3.32
N ALA A 22 10.20 -0.42 3.35
CA ALA A 22 10.71 -1.21 4.47
C ALA A 22 10.67 -0.40 5.78
N GLY A 23 11.12 0.88 5.76
CA GLY A 23 11.07 1.76 6.93
C GLY A 23 9.63 2.00 7.42
N PHE A 24 8.68 2.17 6.50
CA PHE A 24 7.27 2.31 6.83
C PHE A 24 6.66 1.04 7.45
N SER A 25 6.98 -0.11 6.89
CA SER A 25 6.38 -1.38 7.31
C SER A 25 7.08 -2.02 8.53
N LEU A 26 8.29 -1.55 8.90
CA LEU A 26 9.07 -2.01 10.06
C LEU A 26 8.29 -1.97 11.38
N PRO A 27 7.63 -0.85 11.77
CA PRO A 27 6.88 -0.77 13.03
C PRO A 27 5.51 -1.48 12.97
N SER A 28 5.06 -1.92 11.80
CA SER A 28 3.72 -2.50 11.62
C SER A 28 3.40 -3.66 12.58
N PRO A 29 4.29 -4.66 12.79
CA PRO A 29 4.01 -5.76 13.71
C PRO A 29 3.98 -5.36 15.18
N VAL A 30 4.55 -4.21 15.51
CA VAL A 30 4.72 -3.74 16.91
C VAL A 30 3.53 -2.92 17.38
N LEU A 31 2.85 -2.19 16.50
CA LEU A 31 1.82 -1.23 16.89
C LEU A 31 0.60 -1.86 17.55
N ALA A 32 0.15 -3.02 17.05
CA ALA A 32 -1.00 -3.69 17.63
C ALA A 32 -0.71 -4.25 19.04
N PRO A 33 0.36 -5.04 19.28
CA PRO A 33 0.73 -5.47 20.63
C PRO A 33 0.99 -4.29 21.58
N LEU A 34 1.66 -3.24 21.10
CA LEU A 34 2.01 -2.05 21.89
C LEU A 34 0.78 -1.38 22.55
N LEU A 35 -0.34 -1.34 21.83
CA LEU A 35 -1.54 -0.63 22.28
C LEU A 35 -2.59 -1.54 22.90
N LEU A 36 -2.67 -2.79 22.45
CA LEU A 36 -3.67 -3.74 22.93
C LEU A 36 -3.23 -4.42 24.24
N ASP A 37 -1.94 -4.72 24.40
CA ASP A 37 -1.44 -5.37 25.61
C ASP A 37 -1.17 -4.35 26.73
N PRO A 38 -1.87 -4.46 27.90
CA PRO A 38 -1.64 -3.62 29.06
C PRO A 38 -0.20 -3.64 29.59
N ALA A 39 0.53 -4.74 29.40
CA ALA A 39 1.89 -4.91 29.91
C ALA A 39 2.88 -3.90 29.31
N HIS A 40 2.62 -3.40 28.09
CA HIS A 40 3.50 -2.41 27.45
C HIS A 40 3.33 -0.98 27.96
N GLY A 41 2.27 -0.70 28.76
CA GLY A 41 2.11 0.57 29.48
C GLY A 41 1.99 1.82 28.61
N MET A 42 1.58 1.69 27.34
CA MET A 42 1.34 2.83 26.46
C MET A 42 0.07 3.59 26.85
N LEU A 43 -0.93 2.86 27.37
CA LEU A 43 -2.15 3.39 27.96
C LEU A 43 -2.19 3.00 29.44
N THR A 44 -3.02 3.69 30.23
CA THR A 44 -3.21 3.36 31.64
C THR A 44 -3.67 1.91 31.81
N PRO A 45 -3.26 1.19 32.86
CA PRO A 45 -3.67 -0.20 33.08
C PRO A 45 -5.19 -0.36 33.08
N ASP A 46 -5.93 0.61 33.60
CA ASP A 46 -7.40 0.62 33.71
C ASP A 46 -8.10 1.01 32.40
N ALA A 47 -7.35 1.28 31.31
CA ALA A 47 -7.95 1.60 30.04
C ALA A 47 -8.77 0.41 29.53
N SER A 48 -10.03 0.66 29.18
CA SER A 48 -10.92 -0.37 28.64
C SER A 48 -10.41 -0.88 27.28
N ASP A 49 -10.76 -2.12 26.92
CA ASP A 49 -10.43 -2.71 25.63
C ASP A 49 -10.94 -1.85 24.46
N TRP A 50 -12.12 -1.24 24.64
CA TRP A 50 -12.66 -0.29 23.67
C TRP A 50 -11.74 0.91 23.48
N SER A 51 -11.24 1.52 24.55
CA SER A 51 -10.30 2.64 24.49
C SER A 51 -8.99 2.26 23.78
N ARG A 52 -8.46 1.06 24.05
CA ARG A 52 -7.25 0.54 23.39
C ARG A 52 -7.44 0.40 21.88
N LYS A 53 -8.58 -0.16 21.45
CA LYS A 53 -8.96 -0.29 20.04
C LYS A 53 -9.12 1.07 19.36
N VAL A 54 -9.77 2.03 20.01
CA VAL A 54 -9.95 3.38 19.47
C VAL A 54 -8.60 4.06 19.24
N TRP A 55 -7.69 4.00 20.23
CA TRP A 55 -6.35 4.58 20.07
C TRP A 55 -5.53 3.90 18.99
N LEU A 56 -5.62 2.58 18.86
CA LEU A 56 -4.96 1.85 17.80
C LEU A 56 -5.48 2.30 16.41
N VAL A 57 -6.80 2.42 16.25
CA VAL A 57 -7.42 2.92 15.01
C VAL A 57 -6.99 4.36 14.71
N VAL A 58 -6.97 5.24 15.70
CA VAL A 58 -6.52 6.63 15.52
C VAL A 58 -5.06 6.66 15.06
N ILE A 59 -4.17 5.91 15.69
CA ILE A 59 -2.74 5.88 15.35
C ILE A 59 -2.51 5.28 13.95
N MET A 60 -3.24 4.23 13.60
CA MET A 60 -3.13 3.61 12.26
C MET A 60 -3.76 4.48 11.18
N GLY A 61 -4.87 5.16 11.48
CA GLY A 61 -5.61 5.98 10.50
C GLY A 61 -5.04 7.37 10.27
N LEU A 62 -4.36 7.94 11.26
CA LEU A 62 -3.85 9.32 11.18
C LEU A 62 -2.79 9.49 10.09
N TYR A 63 -1.93 8.49 9.92
CA TYR A 63 -0.91 8.48 8.88
C TYR A 63 -1.49 8.56 7.45
N PRO A 64 -2.35 7.62 6.99
CA PRO A 64 -2.88 7.67 5.63
C PRO A 64 -3.77 8.90 5.39
N LEU A 65 -4.50 9.39 6.41
CA LEU A 65 -5.28 10.62 6.30
C LEU A 65 -4.40 11.82 5.96
N LEU A 66 -3.27 11.95 6.64
CA LEU A 66 -2.35 13.07 6.42
C LEU A 66 -1.52 12.90 5.16
N GLN A 67 -1.20 11.66 4.77
CA GLN A 67 -0.56 11.35 3.50
C GLN A 67 -1.42 11.77 2.29
N LEU A 68 -2.75 11.67 2.40
CA LEU A 68 -3.67 12.13 1.35
C LEU A 68 -3.48 13.61 1.01
N VAL A 69 -3.16 14.42 2.02
CA VAL A 69 -2.89 15.86 1.86
C VAL A 69 -1.41 16.12 1.52
N GLY A 70 -0.52 15.47 2.26
CA GLY A 70 0.93 15.69 2.18
C GLY A 70 1.52 15.24 0.85
N SER A 71 1.15 14.06 0.35
CA SER A 71 1.73 13.49 -0.86
C SER A 71 1.45 14.33 -2.13
N PRO A 72 0.21 14.76 -2.44
CA PRO A 72 -0.04 15.65 -3.57
C PRO A 72 0.59 17.05 -3.40
N TRP A 73 0.68 17.54 -2.16
CA TRP A 73 1.32 18.83 -1.88
C TRP A 73 2.83 18.76 -2.17
N LEU A 74 3.54 17.76 -1.64
CA LEU A 74 4.96 17.51 -1.92
C LEU A 74 5.20 17.21 -3.40
N GLY A 75 4.31 16.48 -4.06
CA GLY A 75 4.37 16.22 -5.49
C GLY A 75 4.38 17.52 -6.30
N ARG A 76 3.43 18.44 -6.05
CA ARG A 76 3.38 19.75 -6.72
C ARG A 76 4.60 20.61 -6.41
N LEU A 77 5.07 20.61 -5.16
CA LEU A 77 6.30 21.33 -4.82
C LEU A 77 7.50 20.75 -5.56
N SER A 78 7.55 19.42 -5.75
CA SER A 78 8.66 18.78 -6.47
C SER A 78 8.71 19.14 -7.95
N ASP A 79 7.55 19.43 -8.56
CA ASP A 79 7.49 19.97 -9.93
C ASP A 79 8.07 21.39 -10.01
N ARG A 80 7.86 22.19 -8.96
CA ARG A 80 8.26 23.60 -8.93
C ARG A 80 9.72 23.80 -8.49
N TYR A 81 10.16 23.11 -7.46
CA TYR A 81 11.48 23.31 -6.82
C TYR A 81 12.52 22.23 -7.20
N GLY A 82 12.11 21.24 -7.98
CA GLY A 82 12.93 20.13 -8.41
C GLY A 82 12.71 18.87 -7.58
N ARG A 83 12.87 17.71 -8.22
CA ARG A 83 12.57 16.40 -7.63
C ARG A 83 13.48 16.06 -6.44
N LYS A 84 14.82 16.22 -6.60
CA LYS A 84 15.79 15.83 -5.57
C LYS A 84 15.64 16.61 -4.26
N PRO A 85 15.55 17.97 -4.24
CA PRO A 85 15.38 18.71 -2.98
C PRO A 85 14.13 18.29 -2.21
N LEU A 86 13.03 18.08 -2.91
CA LEU A 86 11.77 17.68 -2.27
C LEU A 86 11.78 16.23 -1.81
N LEU A 87 12.49 15.33 -2.51
CA LEU A 87 12.70 13.96 -2.04
C LEU A 87 13.53 13.96 -0.75
N LEU A 88 14.59 14.75 -0.66
CA LEU A 88 15.39 14.89 0.55
C LEU A 88 14.58 15.50 1.71
N LEU A 89 13.77 16.53 1.45
CA LEU A 89 12.88 17.13 2.44
C LEU A 89 11.84 16.10 2.95
N SER A 90 11.22 15.35 2.05
CA SER A 90 10.29 14.28 2.39
C SER A 90 10.95 13.22 3.27
N LEU A 91 12.13 12.72 2.88
CA LEU A 91 12.86 11.72 3.65
C LEU A 91 13.32 12.26 5.02
N ALA A 92 13.74 13.53 5.11
CA ALA A 92 14.10 14.17 6.37
C ALA A 92 12.90 14.28 7.33
N GLY A 93 11.72 14.64 6.80
CA GLY A 93 10.48 14.69 7.57
C GLY A 93 10.05 13.30 8.05
N VAL A 94 10.13 12.29 7.19
CA VAL A 94 9.83 10.88 7.57
C VAL A 94 10.83 10.38 8.61
N LEU A 95 12.12 10.73 8.49
CA LEU A 95 13.15 10.42 9.49
C LEU A 95 12.78 11.00 10.86
N ALA A 96 12.38 12.27 10.90
CA ALA A 96 11.91 12.92 12.12
C ALA A 96 10.66 12.23 12.69
N GLY A 97 9.72 11.82 11.82
CA GLY A 97 8.55 11.06 12.21
C GLY A 97 8.91 9.73 12.90
N TYR A 98 9.81 8.93 12.33
CA TYR A 98 10.25 7.68 12.94
C TYR A 98 11.04 7.90 14.25
N ALA A 99 11.85 8.96 14.33
CA ALA A 99 12.54 9.30 15.58
C ALA A 99 11.54 9.67 16.68
N LEU A 100 10.50 10.46 16.37
CA LEU A 100 9.40 10.74 17.29
C LEU A 100 8.64 9.47 17.71
N MET A 101 8.43 8.53 16.78
CA MET A 101 7.83 7.24 17.09
C MET A 101 8.68 6.43 18.05
N ALA A 102 9.98 6.30 17.77
CA ALA A 102 10.92 5.57 18.61
C ALA A 102 10.95 6.15 20.03
N LEU A 103 11.04 7.48 20.16
CA LEU A 103 10.98 8.17 21.45
C LEU A 103 9.61 8.01 22.12
N GLY A 104 8.51 8.09 21.35
CA GLY A 104 7.15 7.89 21.86
C GLY A 104 6.95 6.50 22.46
N ILE A 105 7.49 5.47 21.82
CA ILE A 105 7.45 4.09 22.32
C ILE A 105 8.36 3.95 23.57
N ALA A 106 9.61 4.41 23.49
CA ALA A 106 10.58 4.31 24.58
C ALA A 106 10.12 5.03 25.87
N TRP A 107 9.50 6.20 25.72
CA TRP A 107 8.99 7.00 26.84
C TRP A 107 7.51 6.71 27.15
N ARG A 108 6.89 5.75 26.50
CA ARG A 108 5.47 5.40 26.65
C ARG A 108 4.55 6.61 26.50
N SER A 109 4.87 7.49 25.55
CA SER A 109 4.18 8.77 25.35
C SER A 109 3.24 8.70 24.15
N LEU A 110 1.95 8.56 24.41
CA LEU A 110 0.91 8.59 23.37
C LEU A 110 0.92 9.89 22.55
N PRO A 111 1.11 11.11 23.13
CA PRO A 111 1.21 12.34 22.34
C PRO A 111 2.38 12.35 21.36
N LEU A 112 3.56 11.82 21.75
CA LEU A 112 4.69 11.69 20.82
C LEU A 112 4.40 10.70 19.70
N LEU A 113 3.73 9.59 20.01
CA LEU A 113 3.34 8.61 19.01
C LEU A 113 2.32 9.20 18.01
N LEU A 114 1.37 10.01 18.47
CA LEU A 114 0.44 10.74 17.59
C LEU A 114 1.17 11.76 16.72
N LEU A 115 2.06 12.56 17.31
CA LEU A 115 2.87 13.55 16.60
C LEU A 115 3.73 12.88 15.51
N SER A 116 4.29 11.69 15.81
CA SER A 116 5.05 10.92 14.82
C SER A 116 4.21 10.60 13.59
N ARG A 117 2.95 10.16 13.78
CA ARG A 117 2.02 9.85 12.69
C ARG A 117 1.65 11.08 11.86
N ILE A 118 1.52 12.24 12.52
CA ILE A 118 1.24 13.52 11.85
C ILE A 118 2.42 13.90 10.95
N VAL A 119 3.63 13.92 11.50
CA VAL A 119 4.83 14.32 10.77
C VAL A 119 5.11 13.36 9.62
N GLU A 120 5.06 12.06 9.91
CA GLU A 120 5.28 11.00 8.92
C GLU A 120 4.26 11.10 7.77
N GLY A 121 2.96 11.19 8.07
CA GLY A 121 1.91 11.26 7.06
C GLY A 121 2.05 12.49 6.16
N LEU A 122 2.27 13.68 6.72
CA LEU A 122 2.44 14.91 5.94
C LEU A 122 3.71 14.88 5.06
N CYS A 123 4.77 14.24 5.54
CA CYS A 123 6.05 14.20 4.83
C CYS A 123 6.18 13.01 3.86
N ASN A 124 5.26 12.03 3.86
CA ASN A 124 5.37 10.83 3.04
C ASN A 124 4.91 11.05 1.59
N GLY A 125 5.66 11.87 0.86
CA GLY A 125 5.51 12.07 -0.59
C GLY A 125 6.61 11.40 -1.42
N ASN A 126 7.57 10.70 -0.77
CA ASN A 126 8.78 10.16 -1.39
C ASN A 126 8.48 9.17 -2.53
N ILE A 127 7.51 8.27 -2.37
CA ILE A 127 7.15 7.27 -3.40
C ILE A 127 6.65 7.96 -4.67
N ALA A 128 5.75 8.95 -4.55
CA ALA A 128 5.23 9.70 -5.68
C ALA A 128 6.36 10.46 -6.41
N ILE A 129 7.27 11.09 -5.66
CA ILE A 129 8.42 11.81 -6.22
C ILE A 129 9.36 10.84 -6.93
N VAL A 130 9.67 9.67 -6.36
CA VAL A 130 10.52 8.65 -6.98
C VAL A 130 9.89 8.10 -8.25
N GLN A 131 8.58 7.83 -8.27
CA GLN A 131 7.87 7.39 -9.47
C GLN A 131 7.93 8.46 -10.56
N ALA A 132 7.77 9.74 -10.22
CA ALA A 132 7.93 10.84 -11.16
C ALA A 132 9.36 10.91 -11.71
N MET A 133 10.38 10.80 -10.84
CA MET A 133 11.78 10.76 -11.26
C MET A 133 12.08 9.59 -12.21
N ALA A 134 11.53 8.42 -11.92
CA ALA A 134 11.70 7.25 -12.78
C ALA A 134 11.03 7.45 -14.15
N ALA A 135 9.86 8.10 -14.19
CA ALA A 135 9.19 8.47 -15.42
C ALA A 135 10.01 9.47 -16.25
N ASP A 136 10.62 10.46 -15.58
CA ASP A 136 11.48 11.47 -16.21
C ASP A 136 12.77 10.86 -16.78
N LEU A 137 13.31 9.81 -16.13
CA LEU A 137 14.55 9.14 -16.55
C LEU A 137 14.36 8.13 -17.67
N ALA A 138 13.22 7.44 -17.70
CA ALA A 138 13.01 6.28 -18.57
C ALA A 138 12.66 6.63 -20.01
N GLY A 139 12.27 7.87 -20.31
CA GLY A 139 11.71 8.23 -21.62
C GLY A 139 10.40 7.47 -21.92
N LYS A 140 9.80 7.74 -23.08
CA LYS A 140 8.46 7.18 -23.40
C LYS A 140 8.46 5.65 -23.54
N GLU A 141 9.53 5.06 -24.08
CA GLU A 141 9.60 3.63 -24.40
C GLU A 141 9.86 2.71 -23.20
N HIS A 142 10.51 3.21 -22.14
CA HIS A 142 10.97 2.38 -21.01
C HIS A 142 10.22 2.64 -19.70
N LYS A 143 9.22 3.53 -19.70
CA LYS A 143 8.43 3.88 -18.49
C LYS A 143 7.82 2.65 -17.80
N ALA A 144 7.17 1.78 -18.58
CA ALA A 144 6.51 0.59 -18.04
C ALA A 144 7.52 -0.33 -17.32
N ARG A 145 8.70 -0.51 -17.90
CA ARG A 145 9.77 -1.32 -17.30
C ARG A 145 10.29 -0.69 -16.00
N SER A 146 10.48 0.62 -15.97
CA SER A 146 10.94 1.33 -14.77
C SER A 146 9.93 1.27 -13.64
N PHE A 147 8.64 1.43 -13.92
CA PHE A 147 7.58 1.24 -12.93
C PHE A 147 7.49 -0.20 -12.41
N ALA A 148 7.70 -1.20 -13.27
CA ALA A 148 7.75 -2.60 -12.84
C ALA A 148 8.87 -2.84 -11.82
N TRP A 149 10.06 -2.33 -12.06
CA TRP A 149 11.17 -2.44 -11.13
C TRP A 149 10.92 -1.71 -9.80
N ILE A 150 10.28 -0.52 -9.84
CA ILE A 150 9.87 0.20 -8.63
C ILE A 150 8.85 -0.63 -7.84
N ASN A 151 7.87 -1.23 -8.49
CA ASN A 151 6.89 -2.09 -7.83
C ASN A 151 7.54 -3.33 -7.18
N ILE A 152 8.55 -3.93 -7.84
CA ILE A 152 9.35 -5.01 -7.23
C ILE A 152 10.04 -4.51 -5.96
N GLY A 153 10.66 -3.32 -6.01
CA GLY A 153 11.28 -2.70 -4.83
C GLY A 153 10.28 -2.44 -3.71
N MET A 154 9.08 -1.93 -4.03
CA MET A 154 8.00 -1.74 -3.04
C MET A 154 7.60 -3.07 -2.38
N ASN A 155 7.36 -4.11 -3.17
CA ASN A 155 6.97 -5.43 -2.65
C ASN A 155 8.07 -6.03 -1.76
N LEU A 156 9.34 -5.87 -2.13
CA LEU A 156 10.46 -6.30 -1.32
C LEU A 156 10.50 -5.55 0.03
N GLY A 157 10.22 -4.24 0.03
CA GLY A 157 10.09 -3.45 1.26
C GLY A 157 9.00 -3.96 2.19
N TRP A 158 7.85 -4.34 1.65
CA TRP A 158 6.73 -4.92 2.43
C TRP A 158 7.04 -6.28 3.05
N VAL A 159 8.00 -7.04 2.51
CA VAL A 159 8.48 -8.32 3.10
C VAL A 159 9.55 -8.04 4.14
N VAL A 160 10.56 -7.25 3.76
CA VAL A 160 11.75 -7.02 4.58
C VAL A 160 11.44 -6.23 5.86
N GLY A 161 10.59 -5.20 5.75
CA GLY A 161 10.28 -4.33 6.89
C GLY A 161 9.69 -5.08 8.08
N PRO A 162 8.53 -5.75 7.96
CA PRO A 162 7.93 -6.46 9.07
C PRO A 162 8.83 -7.56 9.66
N MET A 163 9.61 -8.25 8.82
CA MET A 163 10.58 -9.26 9.30
C MET A 163 11.59 -8.64 10.26
N PHE A 164 12.29 -7.59 9.81
CA PHE A 164 13.30 -6.96 10.66
C PHE A 164 12.68 -6.29 11.90
N GLY A 165 11.51 -5.65 11.74
CA GLY A 165 10.83 -4.98 12.86
C GLY A 165 10.30 -5.94 13.91
N GLY A 166 9.61 -7.00 13.49
CA GLY A 166 9.05 -7.99 14.40
C GLY A 166 10.12 -8.77 15.16
N TYR A 167 11.13 -9.28 14.45
CA TYR A 167 12.23 -10.01 15.09
C TYR A 167 13.07 -9.12 15.99
N ALA A 168 13.36 -7.88 15.58
CA ALA A 168 14.10 -6.94 16.41
C ALA A 168 13.38 -6.67 17.74
N ALA A 169 12.07 -6.47 17.71
CA ALA A 169 11.26 -6.23 18.89
C ALA A 169 11.29 -7.41 19.88
N VAL A 170 11.20 -8.65 19.37
CA VAL A 170 11.20 -9.85 20.22
C VAL A 170 12.60 -10.13 20.78
N ILE A 171 13.65 -10.06 19.95
CA ILE A 171 15.03 -10.36 20.38
C ILE A 171 15.52 -9.35 21.43
N SER A 172 15.18 -8.06 21.28
CA SER A 172 15.59 -7.02 22.21
C SER A 172 14.68 -6.87 23.44
N GLY A 173 13.44 -7.36 23.36
CA GLY A 173 12.40 -7.06 24.33
C GLY A 173 11.95 -5.59 24.32
N ASP A 174 12.43 -4.78 23.36
CA ASP A 174 12.15 -3.36 23.24
C ASP A 174 11.49 -3.05 21.90
N TYR A 175 10.22 -2.68 21.94
CA TYR A 175 9.43 -2.34 20.76
C TYR A 175 9.90 -1.04 20.07
N SER A 176 10.63 -0.17 20.79
CA SER A 176 11.19 1.04 20.20
C SER A 176 12.29 0.74 19.18
N LEU A 177 12.97 -0.43 19.27
CA LEU A 177 14.03 -0.80 18.37
C LEU A 177 13.55 -0.92 16.91
N ALA A 178 12.32 -1.40 16.69
CA ALA A 178 11.73 -1.42 15.34
C ALA A 178 11.66 -0.01 14.72
N ALA A 179 11.25 0.98 15.49
CA ALA A 179 11.23 2.37 15.02
C ALA A 179 12.65 2.96 14.86
N TRP A 180 13.61 2.62 15.72
CA TRP A 180 15.00 3.03 15.56
C TRP A 180 15.65 2.41 14.30
N LEU A 181 15.33 1.19 13.95
CA LEU A 181 15.75 0.58 12.69
C LEU A 181 15.15 1.32 11.48
N ALA A 182 13.89 1.76 11.56
CA ALA A 182 13.29 2.60 10.52
C ALA A 182 14.00 3.95 10.38
N VAL A 183 14.44 4.57 11.50
CA VAL A 183 15.32 5.75 11.49
C VAL A 183 16.62 5.47 10.75
N GLY A 184 17.31 4.36 11.08
CA GLY A 184 18.55 3.96 10.43
C GLY A 184 18.39 3.72 8.93
N MET A 185 17.36 2.98 8.53
CA MET A 185 17.05 2.73 7.11
C MET A 185 16.72 4.02 6.35
N THR A 186 15.95 4.93 6.97
CA THR A 186 15.60 6.21 6.34
C THR A 186 16.79 7.14 6.25
N LEU A 187 17.68 7.14 7.25
CA LEU A 187 18.94 7.89 7.21
C LEU A 187 19.85 7.37 6.09
N LEU A 188 19.99 6.05 5.97
CA LEU A 188 20.73 5.43 4.87
C LEU A 188 20.15 5.84 3.52
N ASN A 189 18.82 5.80 3.39
CA ASN A 189 18.10 6.20 2.18
C ASN A 189 18.36 7.69 1.83
N LEU A 190 18.28 8.57 2.83
CA LEU A 190 18.56 10.00 2.68
C LEU A 190 20.00 10.23 2.20
N LEU A 191 20.97 9.53 2.78
CA LEU A 191 22.38 9.60 2.36
C LEU A 191 22.60 9.08 0.94
N LEU A 192 21.95 7.97 0.55
CA LEU A 192 22.00 7.42 -0.81
C LEU A 192 21.45 8.42 -1.82
N VAL A 193 20.28 8.99 -1.56
CA VAL A 193 19.65 10.00 -2.42
C VAL A 193 20.54 11.25 -2.51
N TYR A 194 21.07 11.73 -1.38
CA TYR A 194 21.94 12.89 -1.34
C TYR A 194 23.19 12.71 -2.20
N ARG A 195 23.87 11.56 -2.08
CA ARG A 195 25.16 11.28 -2.73
C ARG A 195 25.03 10.82 -4.18
N LEU A 196 24.02 9.98 -4.48
CA LEU A 196 23.99 9.23 -5.75
C LEU A 196 22.99 9.79 -6.77
N ILE A 197 21.97 10.55 -6.35
CA ILE A 197 21.04 11.16 -7.30
C ILE A 197 21.57 12.54 -7.70
N PRO A 198 21.79 12.78 -9.01
CA PRO A 198 22.23 14.10 -9.47
C PRO A 198 21.09 15.11 -9.33
N TYR A 199 21.42 16.35 -8.98
CA TYR A 199 20.45 17.44 -9.06
C TYR A 199 20.15 17.73 -10.54
N ARG A 200 18.85 17.76 -10.86
CA ARG A 200 18.37 18.23 -12.15
C ARG A 200 17.45 19.42 -11.89
N PRO A 201 17.68 20.57 -12.56
CA PRO A 201 16.78 21.71 -12.43
C PRO A 201 15.38 21.32 -12.87
N PRO A 202 14.33 21.94 -12.32
CA PRO A 202 12.96 21.72 -12.79
C PRO A 202 12.89 21.98 -14.28
N VAL A 203 12.41 21.02 -15.04
CA VAL A 203 12.07 21.26 -16.44
C VAL A 203 10.85 22.15 -16.42
N ALA A 204 10.99 23.38 -17.00
CA ALA A 204 9.84 24.26 -17.18
C ALA A 204 8.73 23.43 -17.81
N ALA A 205 7.61 23.29 -17.08
CA ALA A 205 6.50 22.48 -17.56
C ALA A 205 6.04 23.08 -18.88
N THR A 206 6.46 22.48 -19.99
CA THR A 206 5.82 22.69 -21.27
C THR A 206 4.36 22.34 -20.99
N ARG A 207 3.50 23.35 -21.01
CA ARG A 207 2.04 23.19 -20.91
C ARG A 207 1.65 22.14 -21.93
N GLN A 208 1.59 20.88 -21.48
CA GLN A 208 0.99 19.84 -22.30
C GLN A 208 -0.45 20.30 -22.52
N THR A 209 -0.74 20.51 -23.78
CA THR A 209 -2.08 20.82 -24.33
C THR A 209 -3.11 20.00 -23.56
N ALA A 210 -4.16 20.68 -23.13
CA ALA A 210 -5.22 20.24 -22.24
C ALA A 210 -5.78 18.87 -22.61
N THR A 211 -5.13 17.83 -22.14
CA THR A 211 -5.74 16.52 -21.99
C THR A 211 -6.82 16.61 -20.92
N LEU A 212 -7.85 15.80 -21.03
CA LEU A 212 -9.01 15.77 -20.12
C LEU A 212 -8.59 16.02 -18.65
N SER A 213 -9.36 16.78 -17.93
CA SER A 213 -9.12 16.93 -16.50
C SER A 213 -9.29 15.59 -15.78
N SER A 214 -8.62 15.42 -14.63
CA SER A 214 -8.76 14.20 -13.82
C SER A 214 -10.22 13.87 -13.52
N ARG A 215 -11.07 14.90 -13.28
CA ARG A 215 -12.50 14.75 -13.05
C ARG A 215 -13.24 14.23 -14.28
N GLN A 216 -12.92 14.74 -15.47
CA GLN A 216 -13.55 14.30 -16.72
C GLN A 216 -13.18 12.84 -17.02
N LEU A 217 -11.92 12.45 -16.80
CA LEU A 217 -11.49 11.06 -17.00
C LEU A 217 -12.13 10.11 -15.97
N LEU A 218 -12.21 10.52 -14.70
CA LEU A 218 -12.84 9.75 -13.63
C LEU A 218 -14.32 9.46 -13.93
N LEU A 219 -15.03 10.45 -14.49
CA LEU A 219 -16.46 10.35 -14.81
C LEU A 219 -16.74 9.74 -16.19
N GLN A 220 -15.70 9.35 -16.94
CA GLN A 220 -15.88 8.73 -18.25
C GLN A 220 -16.63 7.40 -18.13
N PRO A 221 -17.78 7.22 -18.83
CA PRO A 221 -18.64 6.04 -18.67
C PRO A 221 -17.94 4.70 -18.93
N ALA A 222 -16.89 4.69 -19.75
CA ALA A 222 -16.10 3.52 -20.06
C ALA A 222 -15.16 3.10 -18.90
N LEU A 223 -14.68 4.06 -18.10
CA LEU A 223 -13.69 3.86 -17.04
C LEU A 223 -14.31 3.89 -15.62
N LEU A 224 -15.36 4.68 -15.43
CA LEU A 224 -16.01 4.86 -14.12
C LEU A 224 -16.32 3.55 -13.39
N PRO A 225 -16.90 2.51 -14.04
CA PRO A 225 -17.17 1.26 -13.35
C PRO A 225 -15.91 0.56 -12.85
N TYR A 226 -14.79 0.67 -13.58
CA TYR A 226 -13.51 0.06 -13.18
C TYR A 226 -12.82 0.84 -12.09
N PHE A 227 -12.97 2.17 -12.07
CA PHE A 227 -12.52 3.00 -10.95
C PHE A 227 -13.32 2.70 -9.68
N ALA A 228 -14.63 2.50 -9.78
CA ALA A 228 -15.46 2.05 -8.64
C ALA A 228 -15.03 0.67 -8.14
N LEU A 229 -14.78 -0.27 -9.06
CA LEU A 229 -14.25 -1.60 -8.72
C LEU A 229 -12.87 -1.51 -8.07
N THR A 230 -12.00 -0.59 -8.50
CA THR A 230 -10.71 -0.33 -7.85
C THR A 230 -10.91 0.06 -6.40
N LEU A 231 -11.78 1.03 -6.13
CA LEU A 231 -12.04 1.51 -4.78
C LEU A 231 -12.53 0.38 -3.85
N ILE A 232 -13.48 -0.43 -4.32
CA ILE A 232 -14.07 -1.53 -3.55
C ILE A 232 -13.04 -2.66 -3.36
N SER A 233 -12.32 -3.04 -4.42
CA SER A 233 -11.33 -4.12 -4.40
C SER A 233 -10.14 -3.80 -3.50
N TYR A 234 -9.55 -2.60 -3.66
CA TYR A 234 -8.48 -2.15 -2.75
C TYR A 234 -8.97 -1.94 -1.33
N GLY A 235 -10.22 -1.48 -1.17
CA GLY A 235 -10.86 -1.40 0.15
C GLY A 235 -10.89 -2.75 0.87
N ALA A 236 -11.22 -3.83 0.15
CA ALA A 236 -11.16 -5.19 0.70
C ALA A 236 -9.74 -5.59 1.12
N VAL A 237 -8.74 -5.33 0.27
CA VAL A 237 -7.33 -5.62 0.56
C VAL A 237 -6.85 -4.84 1.78
N GLN A 238 -7.17 -3.55 1.85
CA GLN A 238 -6.74 -2.68 2.94
C GLN A 238 -7.45 -3.02 4.26
N LEU A 239 -8.73 -3.38 4.23
CA LEU A 239 -9.42 -3.93 5.41
C LEU A 239 -8.71 -5.16 5.95
N TYR A 240 -8.33 -6.09 5.07
CA TYR A 240 -7.61 -7.29 5.49
C TYR A 240 -6.26 -6.92 6.12
N PHE A 241 -5.40 -6.14 5.44
CA PHE A 241 -4.07 -5.81 5.94
C PHE A 241 -4.07 -4.90 7.18
N THR A 242 -5.05 -4.01 7.30
CA THR A 242 -5.14 -3.13 8.47
C THR A 242 -5.51 -3.90 9.74
N TYR A 243 -6.44 -4.86 9.61
CA TYR A 243 -7.04 -5.52 10.78
C TYR A 243 -6.49 -6.92 11.07
N PHE A 244 -5.71 -7.53 10.16
CA PHE A 244 -5.21 -8.89 10.38
C PHE A 244 -4.26 -8.98 11.58
N ASN A 245 -3.40 -8.00 11.81
CA ASN A 245 -2.54 -7.95 12.99
C ASN A 245 -3.35 -7.83 14.28
N ILE A 246 -4.41 -7.02 14.27
CA ILE A 246 -5.31 -6.84 15.43
C ILE A 246 -5.97 -8.16 15.80
N TRP A 247 -6.53 -8.85 14.81
CA TRP A 247 -7.18 -10.15 15.01
C TRP A 247 -6.20 -11.22 15.52
N LEU A 248 -4.99 -11.28 14.97
CA LEU A 248 -3.96 -12.24 15.39
C LEU A 248 -3.51 -12.00 16.84
N VAL A 249 -3.35 -10.74 17.24
CA VAL A 249 -2.99 -10.39 18.63
C VAL A 249 -4.13 -10.71 19.59
N GLU A 250 -5.37 -10.30 19.29
CA GLU A 250 -6.50 -10.52 20.20
C GLU A 250 -6.92 -11.98 20.31
N ARG A 251 -6.90 -12.72 19.19
CA ARG A 251 -7.42 -14.09 19.13
C ARG A 251 -6.39 -15.14 19.49
N LEU A 252 -5.14 -14.93 19.12
CA LEU A 252 -4.07 -15.91 19.23
C LEU A 252 -2.91 -15.45 20.12
N ALA A 253 -2.97 -14.22 20.66
CA ALA A 253 -1.91 -13.59 21.47
C ALA A 253 -0.52 -13.63 20.78
N TRP A 254 -0.50 -13.41 19.45
CA TRP A 254 0.73 -13.46 18.67
C TRP A 254 1.67 -12.30 19.00
N ASP A 255 2.94 -12.65 19.12
CA ASP A 255 4.02 -11.68 19.30
C ASP A 255 4.42 -11.00 17.97
N PRO A 256 5.21 -9.92 18.01
CA PRO A 256 5.63 -9.20 16.81
C PRO A 256 6.41 -10.05 15.80
N ALA A 257 7.17 -11.08 16.22
CA ALA A 257 7.89 -11.96 15.30
C ALA A 257 6.92 -12.89 14.55
N GLN A 258 5.90 -13.40 15.23
CA GLN A 258 4.84 -14.21 14.61
C GLN A 258 4.02 -13.37 13.62
N LEU A 259 3.71 -12.10 13.95
CA LEU A 259 3.05 -11.16 13.04
C LEU A 259 3.92 -10.88 11.80
N ALA A 260 5.23 -10.74 11.99
CA ALA A 260 6.17 -10.60 10.88
C ALA A 260 6.18 -11.84 9.96
N GLN A 261 6.15 -13.04 10.53
CA GLN A 261 6.04 -14.29 9.76
C GLN A 261 4.73 -14.35 8.96
N ALA A 262 3.61 -13.94 9.56
CA ALA A 262 2.32 -13.86 8.87
C ALA A 262 2.38 -12.92 7.65
N ALA A 263 3.02 -11.75 7.80
CA ALA A 263 3.19 -10.81 6.69
C ALA A 263 3.97 -11.43 5.52
N VAL A 264 5.03 -12.21 5.81
CA VAL A 264 5.78 -12.96 4.78
C VAL A 264 4.93 -14.04 4.13
N LEU A 265 4.20 -14.82 4.94
CA LEU A 265 3.35 -15.91 4.46
C LEU A 265 2.21 -15.43 3.55
N VAL A 266 1.71 -14.22 3.73
CA VAL A 266 0.75 -13.58 2.81
C VAL A 266 1.44 -13.07 1.54
N SER A 267 2.64 -12.50 1.69
CA SER A 267 3.36 -11.87 0.57
C SER A 267 3.84 -12.88 -0.46
N LEU A 268 4.26 -14.09 -0.05
CA LEU A 268 4.70 -15.14 -0.96
C LEU A 268 3.60 -15.59 -1.94
N PRO A 269 2.37 -15.93 -1.49
CA PRO A 269 1.25 -16.18 -2.39
C PRO A 269 0.88 -15.01 -3.28
N MET A 270 1.01 -13.76 -2.81
CA MET A 270 0.80 -12.57 -3.64
C MET A 270 1.80 -12.51 -4.80
N MET A 271 3.08 -12.79 -4.53
CA MET A 271 4.10 -12.85 -5.59
C MET A 271 3.80 -13.99 -6.59
N ALA A 272 3.45 -15.17 -6.08
CA ALA A 272 3.05 -16.30 -6.91
C ALA A 272 1.79 -15.99 -7.74
N GLY A 273 0.80 -15.32 -7.16
CA GLY A 273 -0.41 -14.85 -7.81
C GLY A 273 -0.13 -13.83 -8.92
N SER A 274 0.78 -12.90 -8.71
CA SER A 274 1.22 -11.94 -9.73
C SER A 274 1.88 -12.63 -10.92
N TRP A 275 2.77 -13.60 -10.65
CA TRP A 275 3.43 -14.40 -11.68
C TRP A 275 2.42 -15.27 -12.45
N LEU A 276 1.55 -16.00 -11.74
CA LEU A 276 0.50 -16.83 -12.33
C LEU A 276 -0.47 -15.99 -13.15
N GLY A 277 -0.91 -14.86 -12.60
CA GLY A 277 -1.80 -13.90 -13.26
C GLY A 277 -1.24 -13.36 -14.55
N SER A 278 0.05 -13.04 -14.62
CA SER A 278 0.72 -12.57 -15.83
C SER A 278 0.72 -13.63 -16.95
N ARG A 279 0.78 -14.91 -16.61
CA ARG A 279 0.69 -16.03 -17.57
C ARG A 279 -0.76 -16.29 -18.00
N ILE A 280 -1.68 -16.33 -17.06
CA ILE A 280 -3.11 -16.58 -17.31
C ILE A 280 -3.74 -15.44 -18.12
N ALA A 281 -3.35 -14.19 -17.87
CA ALA A 281 -3.87 -13.00 -18.56
C ALA A 281 -3.63 -13.02 -20.08
N ARG A 282 -2.69 -13.85 -20.57
CA ARG A 282 -2.46 -14.03 -22.03
C ARG A 282 -3.57 -14.85 -22.69
N HIS A 283 -4.22 -15.73 -21.94
CA HIS A 283 -5.21 -16.68 -22.46
C HIS A 283 -6.63 -16.40 -21.98
N TRP A 284 -6.77 -15.69 -20.88
CA TRP A 284 -8.07 -15.40 -20.27
C TRP A 284 -8.53 -13.97 -20.58
N ARG A 285 -9.84 -13.81 -20.71
CA ARG A 285 -10.43 -12.45 -20.77
C ARG A 285 -10.19 -11.77 -19.40
N GLY A 286 -9.81 -10.49 -19.41
CA GLY A 286 -9.55 -9.74 -18.18
C GLY A 286 -10.71 -9.75 -17.17
N SER A 287 -11.98 -9.82 -17.68
CA SER A 287 -13.15 -9.96 -16.82
C SER A 287 -13.23 -11.31 -16.10
N SER A 288 -12.84 -12.41 -16.74
CA SER A 288 -12.78 -13.73 -16.13
C SER A 288 -11.71 -13.79 -15.04
N LEU A 289 -10.56 -13.18 -15.30
CA LEU A 289 -9.48 -13.05 -14.32
C LEU A 289 -9.95 -12.26 -13.10
N GLY A 290 -10.70 -11.16 -13.30
CA GLY A 290 -11.28 -10.36 -12.23
C GLY A 290 -12.29 -11.15 -11.39
N ILE A 291 -13.20 -11.90 -12.02
CA ILE A 291 -14.18 -12.72 -11.30
C ILE A 291 -13.48 -13.77 -10.44
N VAL A 292 -12.60 -14.58 -11.04
CA VAL A 292 -11.91 -15.67 -10.33
C VAL A 292 -11.00 -15.12 -9.24
N GLY A 293 -10.22 -14.06 -9.54
CA GLY A 293 -9.32 -13.43 -8.57
C GLY A 293 -10.06 -12.96 -7.31
N HIS A 294 -11.20 -12.27 -7.49
CA HIS A 294 -11.98 -11.77 -6.34
C HIS A 294 -12.74 -12.88 -5.60
N LEU A 295 -13.19 -13.95 -6.26
CA LEU A 295 -13.78 -15.10 -5.58
C LEU A 295 -12.74 -15.85 -4.74
N VAL A 296 -11.53 -16.05 -5.27
CA VAL A 296 -10.42 -16.67 -4.54
C VAL A 296 -9.98 -15.78 -3.38
N MET A 297 -9.92 -14.45 -3.58
CA MET A 297 -9.65 -13.49 -2.50
C MET A 297 -10.69 -13.57 -1.39
N ALA A 298 -11.98 -13.56 -1.76
CA ALA A 298 -13.10 -13.64 -0.81
C ALA A 298 -13.05 -14.93 0.02
N SER A 299 -12.75 -16.07 -0.61
CA SER A 299 -12.61 -17.34 0.10
C SER A 299 -11.46 -17.31 1.11
N GLY A 300 -10.30 -16.75 0.74
CA GLY A 300 -9.17 -16.62 1.66
C GLY A 300 -9.44 -15.69 2.84
N MET A 301 -10.11 -14.55 2.60
CA MET A 301 -10.49 -13.60 3.65
C MET A 301 -11.53 -14.19 4.61
N LEU A 302 -12.51 -14.93 4.09
CA LEU A 302 -13.53 -15.59 4.90
C LEU A 302 -12.94 -16.74 5.72
N LEU A 303 -12.07 -17.55 5.10
CA LEU A 303 -11.43 -18.68 5.77
C LEU A 303 -10.43 -18.25 6.84
N PHE A 304 -9.91 -17.03 6.74
CA PHE A 304 -8.89 -16.52 7.68
C PHE A 304 -9.34 -16.50 9.14
N ILE A 305 -10.62 -16.27 9.40
CA ILE A 305 -11.18 -16.17 10.76
C ILE A 305 -11.47 -17.52 11.43
N LEU A 306 -11.40 -18.66 10.70
CA LEU A 306 -11.76 -19.99 11.20
C LEU A 306 -10.66 -20.68 11.99
N PRO A 307 -9.36 -20.63 11.57
CA PRO A 307 -8.31 -21.42 12.22
C PRO A 307 -7.95 -20.90 13.60
N VAL A 308 -7.72 -21.85 14.52
CA VAL A 308 -7.16 -21.62 15.87
C VAL A 308 -5.66 -21.92 15.91
N HIS A 309 -5.11 -22.55 14.86
CA HIS A 309 -3.71 -22.96 14.78
C HIS A 309 -3.01 -22.31 13.60
N TRP A 310 -1.74 -22.00 13.76
CA TRP A 310 -0.97 -21.28 12.77
C TRP A 310 -0.89 -21.98 11.39
N TRP A 311 -0.86 -23.32 11.35
CA TRP A 311 -0.89 -24.09 10.10
C TRP A 311 -2.17 -23.86 9.30
N GLY A 312 -3.31 -23.82 9.98
CA GLY A 312 -4.58 -23.49 9.33
C GLY A 312 -4.56 -22.07 8.74
N LEU A 313 -4.00 -21.11 9.49
CA LEU A 313 -3.83 -19.73 8.99
C LEU A 313 -2.93 -19.67 7.76
N ALA A 314 -1.80 -20.36 7.76
CA ALA A 314 -0.90 -20.41 6.61
C ALA A 314 -1.63 -20.86 5.33
N LEU A 315 -2.54 -21.84 5.44
CA LEU A 315 -3.36 -22.29 4.32
C LEU A 315 -4.34 -21.22 3.82
N THR A 316 -4.88 -20.36 4.70
CA THR A 316 -5.80 -19.29 4.30
C THR A 316 -5.10 -18.13 3.60
N PHE A 317 -3.83 -17.89 3.90
CA PHE A 317 -3.02 -16.88 3.25
C PHE A 317 -2.79 -17.18 1.76
N VAL A 318 -2.78 -18.45 1.35
CA VAL A 318 -2.59 -18.83 -0.05
C VAL A 318 -3.71 -18.30 -0.95
N PRO A 319 -4.99 -18.63 -0.72
CA PRO A 319 -6.07 -18.08 -1.55
C PRO A 319 -6.21 -16.56 -1.38
N ALA A 320 -6.04 -16.00 -0.18
CA ALA A 320 -6.09 -14.57 0.02
C ALA A 320 -5.05 -13.84 -0.83
N GLY A 321 -3.75 -14.20 -0.72
CA GLY A 321 -2.66 -13.55 -1.45
C GLY A 321 -2.74 -13.74 -2.97
N ILE A 322 -3.01 -14.94 -3.45
CA ILE A 322 -3.19 -15.19 -4.89
C ILE A 322 -4.36 -14.36 -5.42
N GLY A 323 -5.51 -14.40 -4.73
CA GLY A 323 -6.71 -13.69 -5.13
C GLY A 323 -6.51 -12.16 -5.18
N MET A 324 -5.83 -11.58 -4.17
CA MET A 324 -5.47 -10.15 -4.14
C MET A 324 -4.70 -9.75 -5.39
N SER A 325 -3.64 -10.48 -5.73
CA SER A 325 -2.81 -10.18 -6.89
C SER A 325 -3.54 -10.34 -8.22
N LEU A 326 -4.38 -11.37 -8.37
CA LEU A 326 -5.19 -11.57 -9.56
C LEU A 326 -6.23 -10.47 -9.73
N GLY A 327 -6.89 -10.04 -8.64
CA GLY A 327 -7.87 -8.96 -8.63
C GLY A 327 -7.24 -7.60 -8.99
N GLU A 328 -6.08 -7.29 -8.41
CA GLU A 328 -5.32 -6.08 -8.71
C GLU A 328 -4.89 -6.04 -10.19
N LEU A 329 -4.33 -7.15 -10.70
CA LEU A 329 -3.93 -7.27 -12.09
C LEU A 329 -5.13 -7.10 -13.03
N ALA A 330 -6.26 -7.75 -12.75
CA ALA A 330 -7.46 -7.65 -13.57
C ALA A 330 -7.99 -6.22 -13.66
N THR A 331 -7.98 -5.50 -12.53
CA THR A 331 -8.49 -4.13 -12.44
C THR A 331 -7.57 -3.15 -13.17
N SER A 332 -6.25 -3.24 -12.93
CA SER A 332 -5.25 -2.38 -13.58
C SER A 332 -5.21 -2.59 -15.09
N VAL A 333 -5.22 -3.83 -15.56
CA VAL A 333 -5.27 -4.17 -17.00
C VAL A 333 -6.58 -3.70 -17.63
N ALA A 334 -7.72 -3.83 -16.92
CA ALA A 334 -9.01 -3.39 -17.43
C ALA A 334 -9.06 -1.87 -17.66
N ILE A 335 -8.48 -1.07 -16.75
CA ILE A 335 -8.37 0.39 -16.88
C ILE A 335 -7.40 0.75 -17.99
N SER A 336 -6.21 0.15 -18.01
CA SER A 336 -5.19 0.39 -19.04
C SER A 336 -5.70 0.14 -20.45
N ASN A 337 -6.37 -0.99 -20.69
CA ASN A 337 -6.90 -1.37 -22.01
C ASN A 337 -8.07 -0.52 -22.51
N ARG A 338 -8.73 0.24 -21.61
CA ARG A 338 -9.86 1.13 -21.95
C ARG A 338 -9.48 2.59 -21.98
N SER A 339 -8.28 2.90 -21.54
CA SER A 339 -7.75 4.27 -21.58
C SER A 339 -7.13 4.54 -22.95
N HIS A 340 -7.36 5.73 -23.49
CA HIS A 340 -6.67 6.16 -24.71
C HIS A 340 -5.15 6.23 -24.43
N PRO A 341 -4.28 5.89 -25.41
CA PRO A 341 -2.83 5.90 -25.21
C PRO A 341 -2.28 7.21 -24.60
N GLU A 342 -2.85 8.36 -25.01
CA GLU A 342 -2.48 9.67 -24.51
C GLU A 342 -2.94 9.94 -23.06
N GLN A 343 -3.93 9.21 -22.57
CA GLN A 343 -4.56 9.37 -21.26
C GLN A 343 -4.15 8.26 -20.29
N GLN A 344 -3.41 7.26 -20.74
CA GLN A 344 -3.06 6.07 -19.96
C GLN A 344 -2.28 6.42 -18.68
N GLY A 345 -1.37 7.40 -18.75
CA GLY A 345 -0.64 7.87 -17.58
C GLY A 345 -1.57 8.48 -16.52
N LEU A 346 -2.52 9.33 -16.95
CA LEU A 346 -3.50 9.94 -16.03
C LEU A 346 -4.46 8.90 -15.45
N ALA A 347 -4.92 7.93 -16.26
CA ALA A 347 -5.81 6.86 -15.81
C ALA A 347 -5.14 5.96 -14.76
N MET A 348 -3.87 5.61 -14.95
CA MET A 348 -3.11 4.83 -13.98
C MET A 348 -2.76 5.65 -12.73
N GLY A 349 -2.56 6.96 -12.87
CA GLY A 349 -2.42 7.87 -11.74
C GLY A 349 -3.70 7.92 -10.89
N LEU A 350 -4.87 8.03 -11.52
CA LEU A 350 -6.17 7.97 -10.82
C LEU A 350 -6.42 6.61 -10.16
N TYR A 351 -6.08 5.51 -10.84
CA TYR A 351 -6.12 4.16 -10.25
C TYR A 351 -5.33 4.10 -8.94
N ARG A 352 -4.10 4.63 -8.91
CA ARG A 352 -3.28 4.67 -7.70
C ARG A 352 -3.84 5.61 -6.63
N ALA A 353 -4.35 6.77 -7.01
CA ALA A 353 -5.00 7.69 -6.07
C ALA A 353 -6.23 7.06 -5.39
N LEU A 354 -7.04 6.30 -6.15
CA LEU A 354 -8.17 5.56 -5.61
C LEU A 354 -7.73 4.42 -4.68
N ALA A 355 -6.62 3.74 -4.99
CA ALA A 355 -6.04 2.72 -4.11
C ALA A 355 -5.64 3.31 -2.74
N VAL A 356 -4.98 4.48 -2.73
CA VAL A 356 -4.65 5.20 -1.48
C VAL A 356 -5.92 5.70 -0.78
N GLY A 357 -6.90 6.22 -1.53
CA GLY A 357 -8.20 6.62 -0.96
C GLY A 357 -8.95 5.45 -0.31
N SER A 358 -8.80 4.24 -0.85
CA SER A 358 -9.38 3.01 -0.29
C SER A 358 -8.77 2.65 1.07
N GLU A 359 -7.49 2.94 1.30
CA GLU A 359 -6.84 2.70 2.59
C GLU A 359 -7.52 3.52 3.69
N ILE A 360 -7.79 4.79 3.42
CA ILE A 360 -8.49 5.67 4.36
C ILE A 360 -9.90 5.17 4.65
N LEU A 361 -10.66 4.81 3.60
CA LEU A 361 -11.99 4.26 3.75
C LEU A 361 -11.98 2.94 4.53
N ALA A 362 -11.00 2.08 4.30
CA ALA A 362 -10.83 0.83 5.03
C ALA A 362 -10.58 1.08 6.52
N VAL A 363 -9.71 2.04 6.87
CA VAL A 363 -9.49 2.41 8.27
C VAL A 363 -10.77 2.94 8.90
N LEU A 364 -11.48 3.87 8.26
CA LEU A 364 -12.71 4.47 8.80
C LEU A 364 -13.86 3.46 8.93
N LEU A 365 -14.17 2.74 7.87
CA LEU A 365 -15.26 1.76 7.88
C LEU A 365 -14.92 0.53 8.72
N GLY A 366 -13.69 0.05 8.63
CA GLY A 366 -13.22 -1.08 9.42
C GLY A 366 -13.22 -0.79 10.91
N SER A 367 -12.88 0.44 11.33
CA SER A 367 -12.95 0.84 12.75
C SER A 367 -14.38 0.82 13.28
N LEU A 368 -15.36 1.24 12.48
CA LEU A 368 -16.77 1.19 12.89
C LEU A 368 -17.23 -0.25 13.10
N VAL A 369 -16.91 -1.16 12.19
CA VAL A 369 -17.32 -2.56 12.31
C VAL A 369 -16.48 -3.34 13.33
N LEU A 370 -15.23 -2.92 13.61
CA LEU A 370 -14.38 -3.48 14.66
C LEU A 370 -15.04 -3.37 16.04
N LEU A 371 -15.88 -2.35 16.26
CA LEU A 371 -16.62 -2.17 17.52
C LEU A 371 -17.61 -3.32 17.78
N ALA A 372 -18.07 -4.01 16.73
CA ALA A 372 -18.96 -5.17 16.84
C ALA A 372 -18.17 -6.49 17.07
N GLY A 373 -16.87 -6.51 16.78
CA GLY A 373 -16.00 -7.67 16.95
C GLY A 373 -14.83 -7.64 15.96
N THR A 374 -13.77 -8.35 16.28
CA THR A 374 -12.53 -8.38 15.47
C THR A 374 -12.66 -9.15 14.17
N GLU A 375 -13.67 -9.98 14.00
CA GLU A 375 -13.98 -10.71 12.78
C GLU A 375 -14.72 -9.84 11.73
N TRP A 376 -15.45 -8.80 12.16
CA TRP A 376 -16.31 -8.00 11.28
C TRP A 376 -15.58 -7.28 10.13
N PRO A 377 -14.34 -6.75 10.30
CA PRO A 377 -13.58 -6.21 9.19
C PRO A 377 -13.35 -7.21 8.06
N PHE A 378 -13.18 -8.51 8.39
CA PHE A 378 -12.96 -9.57 7.40
C PHE A 378 -14.26 -9.97 6.68
N TYR A 379 -15.40 -9.96 7.38
CA TYR A 379 -16.70 -10.12 6.73
C TYR A 379 -16.98 -8.98 5.74
N LEU A 380 -16.66 -7.74 6.13
CA LEU A 380 -16.78 -6.58 5.25
C LEU A 380 -15.83 -6.69 4.06
N ALA A 381 -14.57 -7.08 4.27
CA ALA A 381 -13.60 -7.31 3.21
C ALA A 381 -14.06 -8.40 2.23
N THR A 382 -14.60 -9.50 2.76
CA THR A 382 -15.20 -10.59 1.96
C THR A 382 -16.36 -10.07 1.12
N LEU A 383 -17.27 -9.29 1.71
CA LEU A 383 -18.42 -8.70 1.00
C LEU A 383 -17.96 -7.76 -0.12
N CYS A 384 -16.98 -6.89 0.14
CA CYS A 384 -16.39 -6.01 -0.87
C CYS A 384 -15.75 -6.81 -2.01
N SER A 385 -15.07 -7.92 -1.68
CA SER A 385 -14.47 -8.80 -2.68
C SER A 385 -15.54 -9.48 -3.55
N LEU A 386 -16.58 -10.00 -2.96
CA LEU A 386 -17.74 -10.58 -3.67
C LEU A 386 -18.45 -9.54 -4.55
N ALA A 387 -18.63 -8.31 -4.04
CA ALA A 387 -19.20 -7.21 -4.81
C ALA A 387 -18.34 -6.87 -6.03
N SER A 388 -17.00 -6.91 -5.89
CA SER A 388 -16.07 -6.73 -7.01
C SER A 388 -16.17 -7.85 -8.04
N ALA A 389 -16.27 -9.11 -7.61
CA ALA A 389 -16.50 -10.26 -8.50
C ALA A 389 -17.81 -10.12 -9.28
N ALA A 390 -18.90 -9.74 -8.59
CA ALA A 390 -20.21 -9.49 -9.20
C ALA A 390 -20.16 -8.32 -10.20
N GLY A 391 -19.43 -7.25 -9.86
CA GLY A 391 -19.20 -6.12 -10.75
C GLY A 391 -18.52 -6.53 -12.06
N PHE A 392 -17.43 -7.32 -11.99
CA PHE A 392 -16.76 -7.86 -13.18
C PHE A 392 -17.69 -8.77 -13.99
N TYR A 393 -18.49 -9.59 -13.34
CA TYR A 393 -19.49 -10.44 -14.01
C TYR A 393 -20.55 -9.61 -14.77
N LEU A 394 -21.11 -8.59 -14.13
CA LEU A 394 -22.12 -7.71 -14.74
C LEU A 394 -21.54 -6.94 -15.94
N LEU A 395 -20.31 -6.44 -15.82
CA LEU A 395 -19.62 -5.74 -16.91
C LEU A 395 -19.35 -6.69 -18.09
N ARG A 396 -18.97 -7.92 -17.83
CA ARG A 396 -18.81 -8.96 -18.85
C ARG A 396 -20.12 -9.22 -19.57
N ARG A 397 -21.19 -9.48 -18.83
CA ARG A 397 -22.53 -9.76 -19.38
C ARG A 397 -23.05 -8.61 -20.26
N ARG A 398 -22.79 -7.34 -19.86
CA ARG A 398 -23.14 -6.17 -20.66
C ARG A 398 -22.33 -6.11 -21.97
N ALA A 399 -21.06 -6.45 -21.93
CA ALA A 399 -20.20 -6.47 -23.13
C ALA A 399 -20.65 -7.58 -24.12
N ASP A 400 -20.90 -8.78 -23.60
CA ASP A 400 -21.35 -9.92 -24.43
C ASP A 400 -22.72 -9.62 -25.10
N ARG A 401 -23.69 -9.00 -24.38
CA ARG A 401 -24.96 -8.57 -24.97
C ARG A 401 -24.80 -7.52 -26.07
N ARG A 402 -23.89 -6.55 -25.90
CA ARG A 402 -23.63 -5.54 -26.93
C ARG A 402 -23.05 -6.16 -28.20
N GLN A 403 -22.17 -7.16 -28.07
CA GLN A 403 -21.63 -7.90 -29.22
C GLN A 403 -22.70 -8.70 -29.93
N GLN A 404 -23.61 -9.36 -29.19
CA GLN A 404 -24.73 -10.09 -29.79
C GLN A 404 -25.65 -9.17 -30.58
N LEU A 405 -26.02 -8.01 -30.04
CA LEU A 405 -26.84 -7.02 -30.72
C LEU A 405 -26.15 -6.46 -32.00
N ALA A 406 -24.85 -6.19 -31.94
CA ALA A 406 -24.08 -5.71 -33.09
C ALA A 406 -23.90 -6.76 -34.19
N ASN A 407 -23.97 -8.04 -33.87
CA ASN A 407 -23.90 -9.14 -34.86
C ASN A 407 -25.28 -9.47 -35.46
N CYS A 408 -26.38 -8.92 -34.92
CA CYS A 408 -27.74 -9.10 -35.44
C CYS A 408 -28.22 -7.91 -36.33
N THR A 409 -27.46 -6.80 -36.35
CA THR A 409 -27.62 -5.65 -37.27
C THR A 409 -26.63 -5.72 -38.43
#